data_73c55912cea9af277d466844d8d34172
#
_entry.id   73c55912cea9af277d466844d8d34172
#
_cell.length_a   1.000
_cell.length_b   1.000
_cell.length_c   1.000
_cell.angle_alpha   90.00
_cell.angle_beta   90.00
_cell.angle_gamma   90.00
#
_symmetry.space_group_name_H-M   'P 1'
#
loop_
_entity.id
_entity.type
_entity.pdbx_description
1 polymer ?
#
loop_
_entity_poly.entity_id
_entity_poly.type
_entity_poly.pdbx_seq_one_letter_code
_entity_poly.pdbx_strand_id
1 'polypeptide(L)'
;MLAALTNALRVVGKEMEDVKVVVSGAGAAGTAIMKLLMRQGVGDIIAYDRKGALHRGMTGLNPSMQWLADHTNKTNYSGDLPGAIAGADVFIGVSAPNLLTGDDIAKMADRAIVFAMANPDPEVDPREARKHAAIVATGRSDQPNQINNVLAFPGVFRGMLDASAEEFTEEMALAAARAIADVVGEDKLNPTVIIPSVFDPRVTPAVAAAIRAVVRGGPVPANAAAAPESELEGAPEGTF
;
A
#
# COMPACT_ATOMS: atom_id res chain seq x y z
N MET A 1 -1.50 -1.14 -2.06
CA MET A 1 -0.92 -0.91 -0.72
C MET A 1 -0.93 0.58 -0.34
N LEU A 2 -0.21 1.47 -1.02
CA LEU A 2 -0.13 2.90 -0.68
C LEU A 2 -1.51 3.58 -0.59
N ALA A 3 -2.43 3.31 -1.52
CA ALA A 3 -3.80 3.82 -1.48
C ALA A 3 -4.54 3.48 -0.17
N ALA A 4 -4.44 2.21 0.25
CA ALA A 4 -5.04 1.74 1.50
C ALA A 4 -4.42 2.42 2.72
N LEU A 5 -3.09 2.60 2.73
CA LEU A 5 -2.41 3.27 3.84
C LEU A 5 -2.80 4.75 3.92
N THR A 6 -2.85 5.46 2.80
CA THR A 6 -3.28 6.86 2.75
C THR A 6 -4.65 7.04 3.41
N ASN A 7 -5.62 6.22 3.05
CA ASN A 7 -6.96 6.30 3.64
C ASN A 7 -7.01 5.78 5.08
N ALA A 8 -6.25 4.75 5.41
CA ALA A 8 -6.16 4.26 6.78
C ALA A 8 -5.61 5.32 7.74
N LEU A 9 -4.58 6.07 7.33
CA LEU A 9 -4.03 7.17 8.10
C LEU A 9 -5.05 8.29 8.32
N ARG A 10 -5.83 8.66 7.29
CA ARG A 10 -6.95 9.61 7.42
C ARG A 10 -7.96 9.15 8.47
N VAL A 11 -8.37 7.87 8.43
CA VAL A 11 -9.33 7.29 9.39
C VAL A 11 -8.81 7.32 10.81
N VAL A 12 -7.53 7.01 11.02
CA VAL A 12 -6.94 7.02 12.37
C VAL A 12 -6.40 8.39 12.81
N GLY A 13 -6.39 9.39 11.93
CA GLY A 13 -5.89 10.73 12.23
C GLY A 13 -4.39 10.76 12.54
N LYS A 14 -3.59 10.08 11.71
CA LYS A 14 -2.12 10.08 11.79
C LYS A 14 -1.54 10.62 10.48
N GLU A 15 -0.41 11.33 10.58
CA GLU A 15 0.29 11.85 9.41
C GLU A 15 1.35 10.85 8.93
N MET A 16 1.57 10.81 7.60
CA MET A 16 2.53 9.87 6.99
C MET A 16 3.96 10.06 7.53
N GLU A 17 4.36 11.28 7.79
CA GLU A 17 5.70 11.64 8.26
C GLU A 17 5.98 11.26 9.71
N ASP A 18 4.94 11.04 10.51
CA ASP A 18 5.06 10.74 11.93
C ASP A 18 5.01 9.24 12.23
N VAL A 19 4.57 8.42 11.27
CA VAL A 19 4.34 6.99 11.54
C VAL A 19 5.61 6.15 11.43
N LYS A 20 5.72 5.19 12.35
CA LYS A 20 6.68 4.09 12.29
C LYS A 20 6.02 2.89 11.62
N VAL A 21 6.60 2.44 10.51
CA VAL A 21 6.11 1.31 9.71
C VAL A 21 7.05 0.13 9.84
N VAL A 22 6.53 -1.05 10.11
CA VAL A 22 7.30 -2.30 10.02
C VAL A 22 6.81 -3.11 8.83
N VAL A 23 7.72 -3.45 7.93
CA VAL A 23 7.42 -4.24 6.73
C VAL A 23 8.08 -5.61 6.82
N SER A 24 7.29 -6.66 6.96
CA SER A 24 7.75 -8.05 6.91
C SER A 24 7.73 -8.57 5.49
N GLY A 25 8.92 -8.82 4.94
CA GLY A 25 9.15 -9.25 3.56
C GLY A 25 9.94 -8.22 2.77
N ALA A 26 11.26 -8.43 2.63
CA ALA A 26 12.17 -7.58 1.86
C ALA A 26 12.46 -8.14 0.46
N GLY A 27 11.52 -8.90 -0.12
CA GLY A 27 11.54 -9.32 -1.52
C GLY A 27 11.12 -8.21 -2.48
N ALA A 28 10.85 -8.55 -3.74
CA ALA A 28 10.49 -7.58 -4.77
C ALA A 28 9.27 -6.70 -4.38
N ALA A 29 8.19 -7.32 -3.90
CA ALA A 29 6.99 -6.59 -3.49
C ALA A 29 7.24 -5.66 -2.30
N GLY A 30 7.86 -6.17 -1.23
CA GLY A 30 8.15 -5.35 -0.05
C GLY A 30 9.12 -4.21 -0.34
N THR A 31 10.17 -4.46 -1.14
CA THR A 31 11.10 -3.40 -1.58
C THR A 31 10.38 -2.30 -2.37
N ALA A 32 9.50 -2.66 -3.31
CA ALA A 32 8.73 -1.68 -4.08
C ALA A 32 7.78 -0.88 -3.18
N ILE A 33 7.08 -1.53 -2.24
CA ILE A 33 6.22 -0.87 -1.26
C ILE A 33 7.03 0.13 -0.43
N MET A 34 8.15 -0.30 0.16
CA MET A 34 8.97 0.56 1.01
C MET A 34 9.51 1.78 0.25
N LYS A 35 9.96 1.61 -0.99
CA LYS A 35 10.39 2.73 -1.84
C LYS A 35 9.28 3.76 -2.05
N LEU A 36 8.06 3.31 -2.36
CA LEU A 36 6.91 4.20 -2.53
C LEU A 36 6.53 4.92 -1.23
N LEU A 37 6.59 4.23 -0.08
CA LEU A 37 6.34 4.84 1.23
C LEU A 37 7.40 5.89 1.57
N MET A 38 8.67 5.62 1.31
CA MET A 38 9.75 6.60 1.50
C MET A 38 9.56 7.83 0.61
N ARG A 39 9.14 7.66 -0.62
CA ARG A 39 8.77 8.76 -1.55
C ARG A 39 7.60 9.60 -1.02
N GLN A 40 6.70 9.02 -0.25
CA GLN A 40 5.59 9.74 0.39
C GLN A 40 5.98 10.34 1.73
N GLY A 41 7.25 10.25 2.13
CA GLY A 41 7.76 10.90 3.33
C GLY A 41 7.42 10.17 4.63
N VAL A 42 7.23 8.83 4.59
CA VAL A 42 6.98 8.05 5.81
C VAL A 42 8.07 8.29 6.86
N GLY A 43 7.66 8.40 8.14
CA GLY A 43 8.53 8.77 9.24
C GLY A 43 9.73 7.84 9.45
N ASP A 44 9.49 6.56 9.67
CA ASP A 44 10.53 5.52 9.73
C ASP A 44 9.99 4.18 9.23
N ILE A 45 10.86 3.38 8.62
CA ILE A 45 10.55 2.01 8.19
C ILE A 45 11.56 1.06 8.82
N ILE A 46 11.08 -0.04 9.43
CA ILE A 46 11.91 -1.21 9.72
C ILE A 46 11.57 -2.29 8.70
N ALA A 47 12.50 -2.58 7.79
CA ALA A 47 12.40 -3.70 6.88
C ALA A 47 12.80 -4.99 7.59
N TYR A 48 11.97 -6.02 7.50
CA TYR A 48 12.20 -7.31 8.14
C TYR A 48 12.19 -8.45 7.11
N ASP A 49 13.15 -9.35 7.19
CA ASP A 49 13.27 -10.55 6.36
C ASP A 49 13.52 -11.79 7.22
N ARG A 50 13.62 -12.96 6.61
CA ARG A 50 13.96 -14.21 7.31
C ARG A 50 15.29 -14.16 8.08
N LYS A 51 16.18 -13.23 7.72
CA LYS A 51 17.44 -12.99 8.43
C LYS A 51 17.30 -12.04 9.64
N GLY A 52 16.11 -11.49 9.87
CA GLY A 52 15.85 -10.50 10.92
C GLY A 52 15.57 -9.10 10.37
N ALA A 53 15.58 -8.12 11.25
CA ALA A 53 15.46 -6.72 10.88
C ALA A 53 16.67 -6.29 10.06
N LEU A 54 16.45 -5.71 8.87
CA LEU A 54 17.53 -5.17 8.06
C LEU A 54 18.08 -3.89 8.72
N HIS A 55 19.38 -3.87 8.96
CA HIS A 55 20.04 -2.76 9.64
C HIS A 55 21.46 -2.53 9.09
N ARG A 56 22.00 -1.36 9.34
CA ARG A 56 23.37 -1.03 8.95
C ARG A 56 24.37 -1.94 9.66
N GLY A 57 25.31 -2.44 8.89
CA GLY A 57 26.33 -3.39 9.37
C GLY A 57 25.97 -4.87 9.17
N MET A 58 24.77 -5.21 8.69
CA MET A 58 24.48 -6.59 8.26
C MET A 58 25.34 -6.98 7.07
N THR A 59 25.77 -8.27 7.04
CA THR A 59 26.56 -8.83 5.95
C THR A 59 25.76 -9.90 5.20
N GLY A 60 26.17 -10.19 3.96
CA GLY A 60 25.55 -11.24 3.15
C GLY A 60 24.15 -10.88 2.64
N LEU A 61 23.83 -9.60 2.54
CA LEU A 61 22.62 -9.08 1.92
C LEU A 61 22.79 -9.02 0.40
N ASN A 62 21.69 -9.22 -0.34
CA ASN A 62 21.66 -8.88 -1.75
C ASN A 62 21.59 -7.34 -1.94
N PRO A 63 21.85 -6.80 -3.16
CA PRO A 63 21.89 -5.34 -3.37
C PRO A 63 20.63 -4.59 -2.92
N SER A 64 19.44 -5.15 -3.15
CA SER A 64 18.18 -4.51 -2.74
C SER A 64 18.02 -4.47 -1.22
N MET A 65 18.35 -5.55 -0.53
CA MET A 65 18.32 -5.60 0.94
C MET A 65 19.39 -4.71 1.56
N GLN A 66 20.58 -4.65 0.94
CA GLN A 66 21.64 -3.73 1.38
C GLN A 66 21.15 -2.29 1.28
N TRP A 67 20.54 -1.92 0.16
CA TRP A 67 19.97 -0.59 -0.01
C TRP A 67 18.92 -0.29 1.06
N LEU A 68 18.02 -1.24 1.37
CA LEU A 68 17.04 -1.06 2.45
C LEU A 68 17.72 -0.89 3.82
N ALA A 69 18.73 -1.71 4.14
CA ALA A 69 19.49 -1.61 5.39
C ALA A 69 20.16 -0.25 5.57
N ASP A 70 20.61 0.37 4.47
CA ASP A 70 21.29 1.67 4.49
C ASP A 70 20.31 2.85 4.57
N HIS A 71 19.07 2.70 4.05
CA HIS A 71 18.12 3.81 3.89
C HIS A 71 16.91 3.74 4.83
N THR A 72 16.74 2.65 5.58
CA THR A 72 15.62 2.45 6.52
C THR A 72 16.15 2.22 7.94
N ASN A 73 15.25 1.95 8.89
CA ASN A 73 15.61 1.55 10.25
C ASN A 73 16.53 2.58 10.93
N LYS A 74 15.99 3.78 11.15
CA LYS A 74 16.73 4.92 11.71
C LYS A 74 17.38 4.59 13.06
N THR A 75 16.73 3.75 13.87
CA THR A 75 17.21 3.31 15.19
C THR A 75 18.24 2.17 15.14
N ASN A 76 18.49 1.63 13.95
CA ASN A 76 19.35 0.45 13.74
C ASN A 76 18.91 -0.77 14.57
N TYR A 77 17.59 -0.95 14.70
CA TYR A 77 16.98 -2.08 15.40
C TYR A 77 17.43 -3.41 14.78
N SER A 78 17.83 -4.39 15.60
CA SER A 78 18.35 -5.69 15.16
C SER A 78 17.69 -6.90 15.86
N GLY A 79 16.55 -6.65 16.55
CA GLY A 79 15.81 -7.69 17.27
C GLY A 79 14.85 -8.50 16.38
N ASP A 80 13.94 -9.22 17.04
CA ASP A 80 12.91 -10.04 16.42
C ASP A 80 11.72 -9.22 15.87
N LEU A 81 10.83 -9.86 15.12
CA LEU A 81 9.66 -9.18 14.53
C LEU A 81 8.66 -8.68 15.60
N PRO A 82 8.30 -9.45 16.63
CA PRO A 82 7.46 -8.95 17.72
C PRO A 82 8.02 -7.71 18.41
N GLY A 83 9.32 -7.64 18.61
CA GLY A 83 9.97 -6.46 19.17
C GLY A 83 10.01 -5.28 18.19
N ALA A 84 10.14 -5.52 16.89
CA ALA A 84 10.10 -4.49 15.88
C ALA A 84 8.75 -3.77 15.82
N ILE A 85 7.64 -4.53 15.92
CA ILE A 85 6.28 -3.97 15.86
C ILE A 85 5.83 -3.31 17.17
N ALA A 86 6.52 -3.55 18.28
CA ALA A 86 6.20 -2.87 19.52
C ALA A 86 6.32 -1.34 19.37
N GLY A 87 5.22 -0.63 19.64
CA GLY A 87 5.13 0.81 19.45
C GLY A 87 5.14 1.26 17.98
N ALA A 88 5.02 0.35 17.00
CA ALA A 88 4.85 0.71 15.60
C ALA A 88 3.40 1.10 15.30
N ASP A 89 3.20 2.09 14.42
CA ASP A 89 1.88 2.54 13.98
C ASP A 89 1.28 1.65 12.91
N VAL A 90 2.13 1.10 12.04
CA VAL A 90 1.72 0.32 10.88
C VAL A 90 2.55 -0.95 10.76
N PHE A 91 1.88 -2.07 10.59
CA PHE A 91 2.49 -3.33 10.16
C PHE A 91 2.03 -3.67 8.73
N ILE A 92 2.97 -3.99 7.86
CA ILE A 92 2.72 -4.48 6.50
C ILE A 92 3.41 -5.82 6.33
N GLY A 93 2.64 -6.89 6.20
CA GLY A 93 3.12 -8.22 5.91
C GLY A 93 2.98 -8.57 4.43
N VAL A 94 4.06 -8.98 3.79
CA VAL A 94 4.10 -9.50 2.41
C VAL A 94 5.08 -10.68 2.34
N SER A 95 5.02 -11.57 3.34
CA SER A 95 6.05 -12.59 3.55
C SER A 95 5.47 -14.00 3.74
N ALA A 96 5.23 -14.41 4.97
CA ALA A 96 4.83 -15.77 5.33
C ALA A 96 3.69 -15.75 6.35
N PRO A 97 2.86 -16.81 6.40
CA PRO A 97 1.74 -16.87 7.33
C PRO A 97 2.19 -17.02 8.79
N ASN A 98 1.30 -16.62 9.72
CA ASN A 98 1.39 -16.89 11.15
C ASN A 98 2.72 -16.45 11.81
N LEU A 99 3.21 -15.26 11.46
CA LEU A 99 4.42 -14.68 12.04
C LEU A 99 4.17 -13.93 13.34
N LEU A 100 2.94 -13.47 13.55
CA LEU A 100 2.54 -12.65 14.68
C LEU A 100 1.27 -13.21 15.35
N THR A 101 1.12 -12.90 16.61
CA THR A 101 -0.07 -13.23 17.43
C THR A 101 -0.88 -11.96 17.70
N GLY A 102 -2.11 -12.12 18.23
CA GLY A 102 -2.91 -10.99 18.72
C GLY A 102 -2.19 -10.23 19.83
N ASP A 103 -1.48 -10.94 20.73
CA ASP A 103 -0.71 -10.33 21.82
C ASP A 103 0.47 -9.47 21.30
N ASP A 104 1.02 -9.80 20.14
CA ASP A 104 2.04 -8.96 19.50
C ASP A 104 1.42 -7.70 18.94
N ILE A 105 0.26 -7.80 18.29
CA ILE A 105 -0.50 -6.63 17.81
C ILE A 105 -0.90 -5.71 18.96
N ALA A 106 -1.23 -6.26 20.12
CA ALA A 106 -1.56 -5.48 21.32
C ALA A 106 -0.41 -4.57 21.82
N LYS A 107 0.83 -4.85 21.41
CA LYS A 107 2.01 -4.03 21.77
C LYS A 107 2.27 -2.89 20.78
N MET A 108 1.54 -2.82 19.66
CA MET A 108 1.66 -1.74 18.69
C MET A 108 1.18 -0.40 19.29
N ALA A 109 1.42 0.68 18.57
CA ALA A 109 0.95 2.01 18.98
C ALA A 109 -0.58 2.07 19.01
N ASP A 110 -1.11 3.04 19.76
CA ASP A 110 -2.55 3.33 19.74
C ASP A 110 -3.06 3.56 18.30
N ARG A 111 -4.27 3.09 18.01
CA ARG A 111 -4.89 3.16 16.69
C ARG A 111 -4.01 2.54 15.58
N ALA A 112 -3.39 1.40 15.86
CA ALA A 112 -2.52 0.70 14.93
C ALA A 112 -3.24 0.25 13.67
N ILE A 113 -2.49 0.17 12.56
CA ILE A 113 -2.93 -0.30 11.24
C ILE A 113 -2.18 -1.60 10.92
N VAL A 114 -2.90 -2.64 10.54
CA VAL A 114 -2.33 -3.96 10.21
C VAL A 114 -2.76 -4.37 8.82
N PHE A 115 -1.80 -4.53 7.91
CA PHE A 115 -1.99 -5.06 6.57
C PHE A 115 -1.28 -6.41 6.45
N ALA A 116 -2.03 -7.49 6.59
CA ALA A 116 -1.51 -8.87 6.57
C ALA A 116 -1.85 -9.54 5.24
N MET A 117 -0.89 -9.53 4.30
CA MET A 117 -1.10 -9.80 2.89
C MET A 117 -0.58 -11.16 2.43
N ALA A 118 0.03 -11.97 3.31
CA ALA A 118 0.46 -13.32 2.96
C ALA A 118 -0.73 -14.17 2.50
N ASN A 119 -0.51 -15.00 1.50
CA ASN A 119 -1.54 -15.80 0.85
C ASN A 119 -1.09 -17.27 0.81
N PRO A 120 -1.95 -18.26 1.17
CA PRO A 120 -3.38 -18.12 1.49
C PRO A 120 -3.68 -17.62 2.90
N ASP A 121 -2.79 -17.85 3.86
CA ASP A 121 -2.98 -17.46 5.25
C ASP A 121 -2.16 -16.20 5.57
N PRO A 122 -2.75 -15.22 6.26
CA PRO A 122 -2.06 -13.97 6.59
C PRO A 122 -1.01 -14.13 7.69
N GLU A 123 -0.16 -13.12 7.87
CA GLU A 123 0.89 -13.08 8.88
C GLU A 123 0.37 -13.13 10.32
N VAL A 124 -0.88 -12.71 10.53
CA VAL A 124 -1.60 -12.77 11.80
C VAL A 124 -3.06 -13.08 11.53
N ASP A 125 -3.74 -13.83 12.41
CA ASP A 125 -5.19 -14.03 12.30
C ASP A 125 -5.91 -12.67 12.32
N PRO A 126 -6.67 -12.32 11.27
CA PRO A 126 -7.36 -11.03 11.20
C PRO A 126 -8.37 -10.80 12.33
N ARG A 127 -8.93 -11.85 12.89
CA ARG A 127 -9.87 -11.76 14.02
C ARG A 127 -9.14 -11.36 15.30
N GLU A 128 -7.96 -11.94 15.54
CA GLU A 128 -7.12 -11.57 16.67
C GLU A 128 -6.56 -10.16 16.50
N ALA A 129 -6.07 -9.82 15.30
CA ALA A 129 -5.57 -8.48 15.03
C ALA A 129 -6.62 -7.39 15.27
N ARG A 130 -7.89 -7.60 14.90
CA ARG A 130 -9.00 -6.63 15.11
C ARG A 130 -9.34 -6.36 16.57
N LYS A 131 -8.90 -7.19 17.51
CA LYS A 131 -9.09 -6.91 18.93
C LYS A 131 -8.22 -5.76 19.44
N HIS A 132 -7.14 -5.45 18.71
CA HIS A 132 -6.09 -4.53 19.16
C HIS A 132 -5.76 -3.43 18.14
N ALA A 133 -5.90 -3.71 16.85
CA ALA A 133 -5.66 -2.73 15.79
C ALA A 133 -6.95 -2.00 15.39
N ALA A 134 -6.85 -0.71 15.11
CA ALA A 134 -7.96 0.10 14.63
C ALA A 134 -8.39 -0.28 13.20
N ILE A 135 -7.43 -0.64 12.35
CA ILE A 135 -7.67 -1.03 10.96
C ILE A 135 -6.92 -2.31 10.66
N VAL A 136 -7.62 -3.29 10.08
CA VAL A 136 -7.04 -4.53 9.55
C VAL A 136 -7.46 -4.70 8.10
N ALA A 137 -6.49 -4.93 7.22
CA ALA A 137 -6.70 -5.28 5.82
C ALA A 137 -5.93 -6.54 5.43
N THR A 138 -6.45 -7.28 4.47
CA THR A 138 -5.84 -8.51 3.97
C THR A 138 -6.01 -8.61 2.44
N GLY A 139 -5.37 -9.61 1.81
CA GLY A 139 -5.63 -9.98 0.42
C GLY A 139 -6.92 -10.78 0.21
N ARG A 140 -7.61 -11.19 1.28
CA ARG A 140 -8.75 -12.12 1.23
C ARG A 140 -10.03 -11.40 0.87
N SER A 141 -10.85 -12.02 0.00
CA SER A 141 -12.15 -11.48 -0.42
C SER A 141 -13.27 -11.67 0.61
N ASP A 142 -13.07 -12.56 1.59
CA ASP A 142 -14.02 -12.80 2.68
C ASP A 142 -13.81 -11.89 3.90
N GLN A 143 -12.89 -10.92 3.79
CA GLN A 143 -12.55 -9.98 4.84
C GLN A 143 -12.80 -8.54 4.36
N PRO A 144 -13.14 -7.59 5.26
CA PRO A 144 -13.20 -6.17 4.91
C PRO A 144 -11.82 -5.64 4.50
N ASN A 145 -11.81 -4.56 3.74
CA ASN A 145 -10.57 -3.92 3.27
C ASN A 145 -9.69 -4.86 2.43
N GLN A 146 -10.28 -5.58 1.46
CA GLN A 146 -9.51 -6.42 0.56
C GLN A 146 -8.54 -5.59 -0.27
N ILE A 147 -7.23 -5.74 -0.05
CA ILE A 147 -6.20 -5.14 -0.89
C ILE A 147 -5.84 -6.12 -2.00
N ASN A 148 -6.16 -5.77 -3.23
CA ASN A 148 -5.95 -6.62 -4.39
C ASN A 148 -5.35 -5.84 -5.55
N ASN A 149 -4.42 -6.44 -6.27
CA ASN A 149 -3.77 -5.86 -7.44
C ASN A 149 -4.75 -5.51 -8.57
N VAL A 150 -5.90 -6.18 -8.64
CA VAL A 150 -6.94 -5.91 -9.64
C VAL A 150 -7.48 -4.46 -9.58
N LEU A 151 -7.33 -3.78 -8.45
CA LEU A 151 -7.67 -2.37 -8.35
C LEU A 151 -6.78 -1.45 -9.19
N ALA A 152 -5.56 -1.86 -9.50
CA ALA A 152 -4.61 -1.05 -10.24
C ALA A 152 -4.48 -1.46 -11.71
N PHE A 153 -4.30 -2.75 -11.99
CA PHE A 153 -3.85 -3.23 -13.30
C PHE A 153 -4.74 -2.86 -14.48
N PRO A 154 -6.06 -2.99 -14.47
CA PRO A 154 -6.85 -2.60 -15.64
C PRO A 154 -6.69 -1.12 -15.98
N GLY A 155 -6.75 -0.26 -14.97
CA GLY A 155 -6.62 1.18 -15.12
C GLY A 155 -5.22 1.62 -15.54
N VAL A 156 -4.17 1.01 -14.96
CA VAL A 156 -2.78 1.32 -15.31
C VAL A 156 -2.51 0.99 -16.77
N PHE A 157 -2.84 -0.23 -17.23
CA PHE A 157 -2.63 -0.61 -18.63
C PHE A 157 -3.46 0.24 -19.59
N ARG A 158 -4.72 0.51 -19.25
CA ARG A 158 -5.58 1.38 -20.06
C ARG A 158 -4.99 2.78 -20.20
N GLY A 159 -4.57 3.38 -19.08
CA GLY A 159 -3.99 4.72 -19.09
C GLY A 159 -2.67 4.81 -19.86
N MET A 160 -1.80 3.80 -19.74
CA MET A 160 -0.54 3.73 -20.49
C MET A 160 -0.79 3.58 -21.99
N LEU A 161 -1.70 2.69 -22.40
CA LEU A 161 -2.04 2.50 -23.81
C LEU A 161 -2.64 3.78 -24.42
N ASP A 162 -3.59 4.41 -23.74
CA ASP A 162 -4.22 5.66 -24.19
C ASP A 162 -3.23 6.83 -24.33
N ALA A 163 -2.16 6.80 -23.55
CA ALA A 163 -1.13 7.84 -23.57
C ALA A 163 0.12 7.45 -24.36
N SER A 164 0.16 6.25 -24.97
CA SER A 164 1.33 5.69 -25.65
C SER A 164 2.60 5.70 -24.79
N ALA A 165 2.45 5.39 -23.50
CA ALA A 165 3.57 5.35 -22.57
C ALA A 165 4.38 4.07 -22.76
N GLU A 166 5.70 4.20 -22.90
CA GLU A 166 6.61 3.07 -23.11
C GLU A 166 7.04 2.41 -21.78
N GLU A 167 7.06 3.18 -20.68
CA GLU A 167 7.51 2.73 -19.36
C GLU A 167 6.53 3.10 -18.25
N PHE A 168 6.42 2.26 -17.24
CA PHE A 168 5.67 2.55 -16.03
C PHE A 168 6.58 3.21 -14.98
N THR A 169 6.36 4.48 -14.70
CA THR A 169 7.19 5.26 -13.78
C THR A 169 6.67 5.24 -12.34
N GLU A 170 7.54 5.62 -11.41
CA GLU A 170 7.14 5.79 -10.00
C GLU A 170 6.08 6.90 -9.84
N GLU A 171 6.12 7.95 -10.64
CA GLU A 171 5.12 9.03 -10.64
C GLU A 171 3.75 8.51 -11.05
N MET A 172 3.68 7.62 -12.04
CA MET A 172 2.46 6.92 -12.41
C MET A 172 1.96 6.02 -11.27
N ALA A 173 2.86 5.33 -10.56
CA ALA A 173 2.48 4.51 -9.41
C ALA A 173 1.86 5.34 -8.27
N LEU A 174 2.44 6.50 -7.99
CA LEU A 174 1.92 7.44 -6.98
C LEU A 174 0.57 8.02 -7.41
N ALA A 175 0.43 8.41 -8.68
CA ALA A 175 -0.83 8.93 -9.23
C ALA A 175 -1.94 7.88 -9.19
N ALA A 176 -1.63 6.63 -9.59
CA ALA A 176 -2.57 5.51 -9.51
C ALA A 176 -3.01 5.24 -8.07
N ALA A 177 -2.07 5.27 -7.11
CA ALA A 177 -2.40 5.06 -5.70
C ALA A 177 -3.34 6.15 -5.16
N ARG A 178 -3.09 7.41 -5.50
CA ARG A 178 -3.98 8.52 -5.14
C ARG A 178 -5.37 8.36 -5.77
N ALA A 179 -5.43 8.06 -7.07
CA ALA A 179 -6.69 7.84 -7.77
C ALA A 179 -7.52 6.73 -7.12
N ILE A 180 -6.90 5.59 -6.74
CA ILE A 180 -7.59 4.51 -6.04
C ILE A 180 -8.08 4.97 -4.65
N ALA A 181 -7.26 5.71 -3.91
CA ALA A 181 -7.65 6.21 -2.59
C ALA A 181 -8.87 7.15 -2.68
N ASP A 182 -8.86 8.05 -3.63
CA ASP A 182 -9.87 9.09 -3.81
C ASP A 182 -11.22 8.55 -4.32
N VAL A 183 -11.28 7.32 -4.87
CA VAL A 183 -12.56 6.65 -5.21
C VAL A 183 -13.42 6.44 -3.96
N VAL A 184 -12.79 6.24 -2.80
CA VAL A 184 -13.51 6.21 -1.53
C VAL A 184 -13.70 7.65 -1.05
N GLY A 185 -14.91 8.17 -1.16
CA GLY A 185 -15.22 9.50 -0.66
C GLY A 185 -14.98 9.63 0.85
N GLU A 186 -14.62 10.82 1.32
CA GLU A 186 -14.32 11.07 2.73
C GLU A 186 -15.49 10.70 3.65
N ASP A 187 -16.72 10.90 3.18
CA ASP A 187 -17.96 10.54 3.87
C ASP A 187 -18.15 9.02 4.08
N LYS A 188 -17.43 8.21 3.32
CA LYS A 188 -17.48 6.73 3.39
C LYS A 188 -16.30 6.11 4.12
N LEU A 189 -15.24 6.88 4.36
CA LEU A 189 -14.06 6.38 5.05
C LEU A 189 -14.39 5.97 6.49
N ASN A 190 -14.05 4.73 6.82
CA ASN A 190 -14.19 4.18 8.16
C ASN A 190 -13.26 2.96 8.34
N PRO A 191 -13.12 2.39 9.55
CA PRO A 191 -12.19 1.28 9.79
C PRO A 191 -12.39 0.03 8.91
N THR A 192 -13.57 -0.15 8.32
CA THR A 192 -13.89 -1.29 7.45
C THR A 192 -13.96 -0.94 5.96
N VAL A 193 -13.79 0.34 5.61
CA VAL A 193 -13.82 0.85 4.23
C VAL A 193 -12.69 1.87 4.04
N ILE A 194 -11.48 1.40 3.75
CA ILE A 194 -10.31 2.23 3.43
C ILE A 194 -9.87 2.10 1.97
N ILE A 195 -10.45 1.14 1.24
CA ILE A 195 -10.13 0.86 -0.15
C ILE A 195 -11.44 0.55 -0.89
N PRO A 196 -11.59 0.92 -2.18
CA PRO A 196 -12.80 0.60 -2.91
C PRO A 196 -12.94 -0.91 -3.14
N SER A 197 -14.15 -1.36 -3.40
CA SER A 197 -14.40 -2.74 -3.84
C SER A 197 -13.69 -3.01 -5.16
N VAL A 198 -13.21 -4.23 -5.35
CA VAL A 198 -12.64 -4.69 -6.64
C VAL A 198 -13.66 -4.66 -7.79
N PHE A 199 -14.94 -4.57 -7.48
CA PHE A 199 -16.03 -4.46 -8.45
C PHE A 199 -16.53 -3.02 -8.63
N ASP A 200 -15.90 -2.02 -8.01
CA ASP A 200 -16.30 -0.62 -8.17
C ASP A 200 -15.91 -0.13 -9.58
N PRO A 201 -16.90 0.19 -10.45
CA PRO A 201 -16.64 0.55 -11.84
C PRO A 201 -15.88 1.88 -11.99
N ARG A 202 -15.83 2.70 -10.95
CA ARG A 202 -15.13 3.99 -10.96
C ARG A 202 -13.62 3.87 -10.88
N VAL A 203 -13.09 2.73 -10.37
CA VAL A 203 -11.64 2.55 -10.12
C VAL A 203 -10.85 2.58 -11.42
N THR A 204 -11.21 1.77 -12.39
CA THR A 204 -10.46 1.67 -13.66
C THR A 204 -10.39 3.00 -14.41
N PRO A 205 -11.50 3.74 -14.64
CA PRO A 205 -11.43 5.06 -15.27
C PRO A 205 -10.59 6.07 -14.49
N ALA A 206 -10.71 6.10 -13.17
CA ALA A 206 -9.94 7.00 -12.31
C ALA A 206 -8.44 6.78 -12.43
N VAL A 207 -8.01 5.53 -12.33
CA VAL A 207 -6.59 5.15 -12.48
C VAL A 207 -6.09 5.48 -13.88
N ALA A 208 -6.85 5.15 -14.93
CA ALA A 208 -6.46 5.44 -16.31
C ALA A 208 -6.31 6.95 -16.56
N ALA A 209 -7.23 7.76 -16.03
CA ALA A 209 -7.15 9.22 -16.14
C ALA A 209 -5.90 9.77 -15.43
N ALA A 210 -5.60 9.28 -14.22
CA ALA A 210 -4.41 9.68 -13.48
C ALA A 210 -3.11 9.36 -14.23
N ILE A 211 -3.01 8.16 -14.82
CA ILE A 211 -1.84 7.76 -15.63
C ILE A 211 -1.70 8.67 -16.85
N ARG A 212 -2.80 8.91 -17.60
CA ARG A 212 -2.77 9.82 -18.78
C ARG A 212 -2.31 11.22 -18.39
N ALA A 213 -2.77 11.75 -17.26
CA ALA A 213 -2.37 13.07 -16.80
C ALA A 213 -0.87 13.15 -16.54
N VAL A 214 -0.28 12.16 -15.87
CA VAL A 214 1.17 12.09 -15.63
C VAL A 214 1.95 12.08 -16.94
N VAL A 215 1.57 11.23 -17.90
CA VAL A 215 2.27 11.12 -19.20
C VAL A 215 2.22 12.42 -19.99
N ARG A 216 1.11 13.14 -19.93
CA ARG A 216 0.91 14.41 -20.65
C ARG A 216 1.49 15.62 -19.90
N GLY A 217 2.09 15.43 -18.72
CA GLY A 217 2.62 16.52 -17.89
C GLY A 217 1.53 17.46 -17.35
N GLY A 218 0.30 16.98 -17.27
CA GLY A 218 -0.84 17.70 -16.72
C GLY A 218 -1.07 17.43 -15.23
N PRO A 219 -1.93 18.24 -14.58
CA PRO A 219 -2.33 17.97 -13.19
C PRO A 219 -3.09 16.65 -13.11
N VAL A 220 -2.76 15.83 -12.13
CA VAL A 220 -3.52 14.62 -11.82
C VAL A 220 -4.88 15.07 -11.28
N PRO A 221 -6.03 14.64 -11.88
CA PRO A 221 -7.34 15.06 -11.44
C PRO A 221 -7.57 14.67 -9.97
N ALA A 222 -7.84 15.65 -9.12
CA ALA A 222 -8.41 15.38 -7.82
C ALA A 222 -9.83 14.81 -8.05
N ASN A 223 -10.09 13.61 -7.54
CA ASN A 223 -11.39 12.97 -7.73
C ASN A 223 -11.69 12.51 -9.18
N ALA A 224 -10.71 11.87 -9.83
CA ALA A 224 -10.86 11.31 -11.19
C ALA A 224 -12.06 10.33 -11.34
N ALA A 225 -12.65 9.87 -10.23
CA ALA A 225 -13.89 9.08 -10.20
C ALA A 225 -15.14 9.89 -10.62
N ALA A 226 -15.07 11.21 -10.68
CA ALA A 226 -16.15 12.11 -11.11
C ALA A 226 -15.99 12.60 -12.56
N ALA A 227 -15.01 12.09 -13.33
CA ALA A 227 -14.87 12.45 -14.73
C ALA A 227 -16.13 12.02 -15.51
N PRO A 228 -16.76 12.93 -16.27
CA PRO A 228 -17.99 12.61 -17.00
C PRO A 228 -17.70 11.55 -18.08
N GLU A 229 -18.67 10.65 -18.30
CA GLU A 229 -18.64 9.60 -19.33
C GLU A 229 -18.40 10.16 -20.76
N SER A 230 -18.63 11.47 -20.99
CA SER A 230 -18.45 12.13 -22.26
C SER A 230 -17.02 12.15 -22.80
N GLU A 231 -15.99 11.89 -21.99
CA GLU A 231 -14.61 11.75 -22.48
C GLU A 231 -14.29 10.34 -23.00
N LEU A 232 -15.19 9.38 -22.80
CA LEU A 232 -15.04 7.99 -23.27
C LEU A 232 -15.59 7.77 -24.70
N GLU A 233 -16.38 8.70 -25.23
CA GLU A 233 -17.03 8.57 -26.56
C GLU A 233 -16.13 8.91 -27.75
N GLY A 234 -14.87 9.28 -27.53
CA GLY A 234 -13.92 9.65 -28.60
C GLY A 234 -13.02 8.53 -29.15
N ALA A 235 -13.22 7.28 -28.76
CA ALA A 235 -12.46 6.16 -29.32
C ALA A 235 -13.06 5.74 -30.66
N PRO A 236 -12.28 5.72 -31.79
CA PRO A 236 -12.78 5.23 -33.06
C PRO A 236 -13.18 3.75 -32.91
N GLU A 237 -14.39 3.40 -33.34
CA GLU A 237 -14.83 2.02 -33.49
C GLU A 237 -13.90 1.31 -34.48
N GLY A 238 -12.91 0.59 -33.94
CA GLY A 238 -12.05 -0.28 -34.71
C GLY A 238 -12.78 -1.57 -34.99
N THR A 239 -13.20 -1.78 -36.22
CA THR A 239 -13.65 -3.04 -36.79
C THR A 239 -12.61 -4.12 -36.55
N PHE A 240 -13.01 -5.18 -35.83
CA PHE A 240 -12.31 -6.47 -35.81
C PHE A 240 -12.79 -7.37 -36.94
#